data_2730fcb865f930b61bdafcdba0e6d6f8
#
_entry.id   2730fcb865f930b61bdafcdba0e6d6f8
#
_cell.length_a   1.000
_cell.length_b   1.000
_cell.length_c   1.000
_cell.angle_alpha   90.00
_cell.angle_beta   90.00
_cell.angle_gamma   90.00
#
_symmetry.space_group_name_H-M   'P 1'
#
loop_
_entity.id
_entity.type
_entity.pdbx_description
1 polymer ?
#
loop_
_entity_poly.entity_id
_entity_poly.type
_entity_poly.pdbx_seq_one_letter_code
_entity_poly.pdbx_strand_id
1 'polypeptide(L)'
;MKSKCLILSAFVALAGFLPQSKADVLGSADSFAVLGGSTVGNTGNTVLNGNLGVYPGLTISGFSPGIVNGATYAGGSVAAQAQADVLTAYTALSSEASIQDLTGQDLGGLTLGPGVRNFSAVAQLTGTLILDAQGDSNARFDFQIGSTLTTASSSSIVLTNGAQADNVFWQVGSSATLGANTSFDGSILADQSITLNAGASMFGRALAMNAAVTLDDNVITVPEPGSFWLLAFCASVFGAWQWLAVWRRKADRS
;
A
#
# COMPACT_ATOMS: atom_id res chain seq x y z
N MET A 1 2.14 -56.37 39.10
CA MET A 1 2.19 -54.92 39.40
C MET A 1 2.16 -54.19 38.07
N LYS A 2 1.03 -53.55 37.75
CA LYS A 2 0.84 -52.83 36.46
C LYS A 2 1.22 -51.37 36.68
N SER A 3 2.36 -50.96 36.11
CA SER A 3 2.79 -49.56 36.09
C SER A 3 1.95 -48.75 35.11
N LYS A 4 1.13 -47.83 35.61
CA LYS A 4 0.36 -46.87 34.79
C LYS A 4 1.31 -45.74 34.40
N CYS A 5 1.70 -45.73 33.15
CA CYS A 5 2.44 -44.60 32.58
C CYS A 5 1.49 -43.41 32.41
N LEU A 6 1.70 -42.40 33.24
CA LEU A 6 0.93 -41.15 33.22
C LEU A 6 1.45 -40.32 32.04
N ILE A 7 0.70 -40.26 30.93
CA ILE A 7 1.00 -39.35 29.80
C ILE A 7 0.50 -37.98 30.22
N LEU A 8 1.43 -37.15 30.69
CA LEU A 8 1.20 -35.74 30.94
C LEU A 8 1.09 -35.01 29.62
N SER A 9 -0.13 -34.74 29.15
CA SER A 9 -0.40 -33.90 27.99
C SER A 9 0.02 -32.47 28.29
N ALA A 10 1.21 -32.09 27.88
CA ALA A 10 1.61 -30.69 27.82
C ALA A 10 0.79 -30.00 26.73
N PHE A 11 -0.36 -29.48 27.10
CA PHE A 11 -1.06 -28.45 26.29
C PHE A 11 -0.21 -27.18 26.42
N VAL A 12 0.73 -27.02 25.51
CA VAL A 12 1.38 -25.73 25.32
C VAL A 12 0.27 -24.80 24.81
N ALA A 13 -0.20 -23.94 25.70
CA ALA A 13 -1.07 -22.84 25.36
C ALA A 13 -0.26 -21.93 24.39
N LEU A 14 -0.45 -22.15 23.11
CA LEU A 14 -0.04 -21.22 22.06
C LEU A 14 -1.00 -20.04 22.16
N ALA A 15 -0.83 -19.23 23.23
CA ALA A 15 -1.55 -17.99 23.41
C ALA A 15 -1.13 -17.08 22.27
N GLY A 16 -1.99 -17.02 21.32
CA GLY A 16 -2.24 -16.09 20.27
C GLY A 16 -1.29 -14.92 20.10
N PHE A 17 -0.25 -15.08 19.28
CA PHE A 17 0.12 -14.02 18.37
C PHE A 17 -0.86 -14.11 17.20
N LEU A 18 -2.11 -13.71 17.42
CA LEU A 18 -2.96 -13.30 16.32
C LEU A 18 -2.34 -11.99 15.83
N PRO A 19 -1.84 -11.92 14.60
CA PRO A 19 -1.50 -10.62 14.03
C PRO A 19 -2.76 -9.76 14.19
N GLN A 20 -2.65 -8.61 14.86
CA GLN A 20 -3.74 -7.64 14.83
C GLN A 20 -3.97 -7.36 13.36
N SER A 21 -5.18 -7.62 12.88
CA SER A 21 -5.55 -7.21 11.54
C SER A 21 -5.38 -5.70 11.52
N LYS A 22 -4.38 -5.24 10.78
CA LYS A 22 -4.24 -3.84 10.43
C LYS A 22 -5.59 -3.37 9.91
N ALA A 23 -6.12 -2.28 10.47
CA ALA A 23 -7.33 -1.70 9.94
C ALA A 23 -7.07 -1.41 8.45
N ASP A 24 -7.82 -2.06 7.58
CA ASP A 24 -7.76 -1.83 6.15
C ASP A 24 -8.30 -0.42 5.86
N VAL A 25 -7.39 0.52 5.68
CA VAL A 25 -7.74 1.94 5.45
C VAL A 25 -8.44 2.12 4.12
N LEU A 26 -8.09 1.32 3.11
CA LEU A 26 -8.51 1.49 1.73
C LEU A 26 -9.68 0.60 1.31
N GLY A 27 -10.07 -0.38 2.15
CA GLY A 27 -11.15 -1.32 1.83
C GLY A 27 -10.96 -2.01 0.49
N SER A 28 -11.97 -2.05 -0.35
CA SER A 28 -11.88 -2.69 -1.67
C SER A 28 -10.92 -1.99 -2.64
N ALA A 29 -10.52 -0.73 -2.38
CA ALA A 29 -9.53 -0.03 -3.17
C ALA A 29 -8.10 -0.54 -2.93
N ASP A 30 -7.87 -1.33 -1.89
CA ASP A 30 -6.55 -1.87 -1.54
C ASP A 30 -5.91 -2.70 -2.66
N SER A 31 -6.71 -3.37 -3.47
CA SER A 31 -6.23 -4.17 -4.61
C SER A 31 -5.94 -3.37 -5.89
N PHE A 32 -6.26 -2.08 -5.93
CA PHE A 32 -6.07 -1.25 -7.12
C PHE A 32 -4.71 -0.56 -7.14
N ALA A 33 -3.91 -0.81 -8.18
CA ALA A 33 -2.71 -0.03 -8.46
C ALA A 33 -3.08 1.38 -8.95
N VAL A 34 -4.13 1.47 -9.76
CA VAL A 34 -4.64 2.73 -10.32
C VAL A 34 -6.16 2.73 -10.30
N LEU A 35 -6.75 3.81 -9.76
CA LEU A 35 -8.17 4.07 -9.83
C LEU A 35 -8.42 5.53 -10.21
N GLY A 36 -9.04 5.78 -11.34
CA GLY A 36 -9.40 7.12 -11.83
C GLY A 36 -10.86 7.46 -11.59
N GLY A 37 -11.15 8.73 -11.35
CA GLY A 37 -12.53 9.25 -11.29
C GLY A 37 -13.16 9.40 -12.68
N SER A 38 -12.49 10.06 -13.58
CA SER A 38 -13.01 10.35 -14.93
C SER A 38 -12.45 9.44 -16.02
N THR A 39 -11.14 9.32 -16.09
CA THR A 39 -10.42 8.52 -17.09
C THR A 39 -9.13 7.97 -16.52
N VAL A 40 -8.59 6.91 -17.12
CA VAL A 40 -7.20 6.51 -16.97
C VAL A 40 -6.56 6.46 -18.36
N GLY A 41 -5.51 7.27 -18.55
CA GLY A 41 -4.74 7.33 -19.79
C GLY A 41 -3.30 6.91 -19.56
N ASN A 42 -2.77 6.10 -20.46
CA ASN A 42 -1.38 5.69 -20.44
C ASN A 42 -0.70 5.99 -21.77
N THR A 43 0.55 6.40 -21.70
CA THR A 43 1.49 6.47 -22.82
C THR A 43 2.66 5.54 -22.51
N GLY A 44 3.14 4.80 -23.51
CA GLY A 44 4.31 3.92 -23.38
C GLY A 44 4.05 2.60 -22.64
N ASN A 45 5.12 2.01 -22.10
CA ASN A 45 5.16 0.62 -21.61
C ASN A 45 4.88 0.52 -20.11
N THR A 46 3.92 1.24 -19.60
CA THR A 46 3.53 1.18 -18.17
C THR A 46 3.17 -0.24 -17.75
N VAL A 47 3.64 -0.65 -16.57
CA VAL A 47 3.32 -1.93 -15.95
C VAL A 47 2.61 -1.69 -14.62
N LEU A 48 1.39 -2.21 -14.52
CA LEU A 48 0.60 -2.18 -13.30
C LEU A 48 0.57 -3.58 -12.67
N ASN A 49 1.14 -3.72 -11.49
CA ASN A 49 1.05 -4.92 -10.66
C ASN A 49 -0.06 -4.70 -9.62
N GLY A 50 -1.30 -4.94 -10.00
CA GLY A 50 -2.53 -4.70 -9.27
C GLY A 50 -3.68 -4.39 -10.22
N ASN A 51 -4.87 -4.15 -9.68
CA ASN A 51 -6.06 -3.85 -10.47
C ASN A 51 -6.01 -2.44 -11.07
N LEU A 52 -6.66 -2.28 -12.20
CA LEU A 52 -6.89 -1.00 -12.88
C LEU A 52 -8.38 -0.67 -12.88
N GLY A 53 -8.77 0.52 -12.44
CA GLY A 53 -10.16 0.92 -12.40
C GLY A 53 -10.43 2.35 -12.82
N VAL A 54 -11.67 2.60 -13.24
CA VAL A 54 -12.21 3.94 -13.44
C VAL A 54 -13.69 3.97 -13.07
N TYR A 55 -14.12 4.95 -12.28
CA TYR A 55 -15.53 5.21 -11.93
C TYR A 55 -15.67 6.63 -11.35
N PRO A 56 -16.72 7.42 -11.68
CA PRO A 56 -17.85 7.10 -12.56
C PRO A 56 -17.51 7.13 -14.05
N GLY A 57 -16.29 7.54 -14.42
CA GLY A 57 -15.82 7.45 -15.79
C GLY A 57 -15.81 6.02 -16.33
N LEU A 58 -15.65 5.89 -17.64
CA LEU A 58 -15.68 4.59 -18.34
C LEU A 58 -14.47 4.40 -19.25
N THR A 59 -13.59 5.39 -19.35
CA THR A 59 -12.52 5.40 -20.34
C THR A 59 -11.19 5.00 -19.73
N ILE A 60 -10.64 3.89 -20.23
CA ILE A 60 -9.28 3.45 -20.01
C ILE A 60 -8.60 3.35 -21.37
N SER A 61 -7.41 3.94 -21.52
CA SER A 61 -6.69 3.96 -22.79
C SER A 61 -5.19 3.73 -22.61
N GLY A 62 -4.50 3.27 -23.68
CA GLY A 62 -3.04 3.08 -23.68
C GLY A 62 -2.54 1.81 -23.01
N PHE A 63 -3.43 0.86 -22.69
CA PHE A 63 -3.05 -0.46 -22.15
C PHE A 63 -2.97 -1.55 -23.23
N SER A 64 -2.44 -1.17 -24.31
CA SER A 64 -1.57 -1.75 -25.30
C SER A 64 -0.81 -0.56 -25.91
N PRO A 65 0.49 -0.34 -25.59
CA PRO A 65 1.48 -1.32 -25.07
C PRO A 65 1.52 -1.49 -23.53
N GLY A 66 0.84 -0.66 -22.73
CA GLY A 66 0.81 -0.83 -21.28
C GLY A 66 0.25 -2.22 -20.86
N ILE A 67 0.74 -2.74 -19.73
CA ILE A 67 0.42 -4.07 -19.18
C ILE A 67 -0.26 -3.93 -17.83
N VAL A 68 -1.33 -4.70 -17.61
CA VAL A 68 -2.02 -4.80 -16.32
C VAL A 68 -1.91 -6.25 -15.82
N ASN A 69 -1.14 -6.46 -14.75
CA ASN A 69 -1.03 -7.73 -14.04
C ASN A 69 -2.11 -7.79 -12.92
N GLY A 70 -3.37 -7.68 -13.33
CA GLY A 70 -4.53 -7.64 -12.46
C GLY A 70 -5.80 -7.57 -13.28
N ALA A 71 -6.93 -7.33 -12.62
CA ALA A 71 -8.20 -7.13 -13.31
C ALA A 71 -8.37 -5.66 -13.73
N THR A 72 -9.14 -5.44 -14.83
CA THR A 72 -9.47 -4.10 -15.31
C THR A 72 -10.97 -3.87 -15.19
N TYR A 73 -11.37 -2.74 -14.60
CA TYR A 73 -12.75 -2.36 -14.31
C TYR A 73 -13.05 -0.97 -14.89
N ALA A 74 -13.65 -0.92 -16.06
CA ALA A 74 -14.15 0.31 -16.68
C ALA A 74 -15.61 0.52 -16.30
N GLY A 75 -15.85 1.22 -15.20
CA GLY A 75 -17.16 1.35 -14.56
C GLY A 75 -17.58 0.10 -13.78
N GLY A 76 -18.89 0.00 -13.48
CA GLY A 76 -19.48 -1.14 -12.76
C GLY A 76 -19.31 -1.09 -11.24
N SER A 77 -19.89 -2.09 -10.55
CA SER A 77 -20.02 -2.07 -9.09
C SER A 77 -18.69 -2.22 -8.35
N VAL A 78 -17.72 -2.94 -8.91
CA VAL A 78 -16.40 -3.14 -8.28
C VAL A 78 -15.63 -1.82 -8.22
N ALA A 79 -15.53 -1.10 -9.34
CA ALA A 79 -14.86 0.21 -9.36
C ALA A 79 -15.66 1.26 -8.57
N ALA A 80 -17.01 1.18 -8.58
CA ALA A 80 -17.87 2.06 -7.79
C ALA A 80 -17.65 1.88 -6.28
N GLN A 81 -17.58 0.64 -5.80
CA GLN A 81 -17.30 0.36 -4.40
C GLN A 81 -15.89 0.84 -4.01
N ALA A 82 -14.90 0.57 -4.85
CA ALA A 82 -13.54 1.05 -4.61
C ALA A 82 -13.47 2.57 -4.48
N GLN A 83 -14.18 3.33 -5.34
CA GLN A 83 -14.24 4.80 -5.22
C GLN A 83 -14.96 5.25 -3.93
N ALA A 84 -16.01 4.54 -3.49
CA ALA A 84 -16.68 4.84 -2.23
C ALA A 84 -15.74 4.61 -1.02
N ASP A 85 -14.94 3.57 -1.07
CA ASP A 85 -13.95 3.25 -0.03
C ASP A 85 -12.80 4.27 -0.04
N VAL A 86 -12.33 4.73 -1.22
CA VAL A 86 -11.35 5.82 -1.33
C VAL A 86 -11.88 7.11 -0.70
N LEU A 87 -13.14 7.46 -0.95
CA LEU A 87 -13.74 8.66 -0.34
C LEU A 87 -13.83 8.52 1.19
N THR A 88 -14.16 7.33 1.68
CA THR A 88 -14.19 7.04 3.13
C THR A 88 -12.80 7.19 3.74
N ALA A 89 -11.79 6.58 3.13
CA ALA A 89 -10.39 6.69 3.55
C ALA A 89 -9.88 8.14 3.50
N TYR A 90 -10.14 8.85 2.41
CA TYR A 90 -9.77 10.26 2.25
C TYR A 90 -10.33 11.13 3.36
N THR A 91 -11.62 10.95 3.69
CA THR A 91 -12.30 11.72 4.74
C THR A 91 -11.74 11.39 6.12
N ALA A 92 -11.46 10.11 6.39
CA ALA A 92 -10.84 9.68 7.63
C ALA A 92 -9.45 10.29 7.80
N LEU A 93 -8.58 10.17 6.78
CA LEU A 93 -7.24 10.73 6.77
C LEU A 93 -7.24 12.24 6.98
N SER A 94 -8.14 12.98 6.32
CA SER A 94 -8.23 14.46 6.44
C SER A 94 -8.68 14.93 7.80
N SER A 95 -9.35 14.09 8.59
CA SER A 95 -9.88 14.41 9.93
C SER A 95 -8.92 14.07 11.08
N GLU A 96 -7.81 13.38 10.79
CA GLU A 96 -6.85 13.00 11.82
C GLU A 96 -6.09 14.23 12.37
N ALA A 97 -5.80 14.21 13.67
CA ALA A 97 -5.07 15.31 14.29
C ALA A 97 -3.60 15.31 13.87
N SER A 98 -3.16 16.38 13.23
CA SER A 98 -1.76 16.57 12.85
C SER A 98 -0.88 16.79 14.07
N ILE A 99 0.31 16.14 14.06
CA ILE A 99 1.34 16.34 15.09
C ILE A 99 2.37 17.39 14.67
N GLN A 100 2.42 17.74 13.38
CA GLN A 100 3.39 18.69 12.85
C GLN A 100 2.85 19.38 11.59
N ASP A 101 2.99 20.70 11.53
CA ASP A 101 2.72 21.51 10.33
C ASP A 101 4.05 21.70 9.57
N LEU A 102 4.07 21.26 8.31
CA LEU A 102 5.21 21.39 7.40
C LEU A 102 4.91 22.37 6.24
N THR A 103 3.88 23.21 6.39
CA THR A 103 3.49 24.18 5.36
C THR A 103 4.66 25.07 4.94
N GLY A 104 4.95 25.09 3.63
CA GLY A 104 6.06 25.87 3.05
C GLY A 104 7.44 25.20 3.17
N GLN A 105 7.52 24.01 3.76
CA GLN A 105 8.78 23.25 3.84
C GLN A 105 8.85 22.22 2.73
N ASP A 106 10.00 22.08 2.06
CA ASP A 106 10.28 20.98 1.15
C ASP A 106 10.54 19.70 1.94
N LEU A 107 9.96 18.58 1.48
CA LEU A 107 10.15 17.27 2.10
C LEU A 107 11.55 16.68 1.84
N GLY A 108 12.25 17.17 0.83
CA GLY A 108 13.59 16.69 0.49
C GLY A 108 14.61 16.94 1.57
N GLY A 109 15.41 15.92 1.86
CA GLY A 109 16.42 15.94 2.92
C GLY A 109 15.86 15.72 4.33
N LEU A 110 14.54 15.58 4.51
CA LEU A 110 13.95 15.31 5.82
C LEU A 110 14.03 13.82 6.16
N THR A 111 14.15 13.53 7.46
CA THR A 111 13.88 12.22 8.06
C THR A 111 12.71 12.38 9.02
N LEU A 112 11.62 11.69 8.73
CA LEU A 112 10.38 11.78 9.50
C LEU A 112 10.06 10.46 10.19
N GLY A 113 9.71 10.51 11.47
CA GLY A 113 9.17 9.39 12.23
C GLY A 113 7.65 9.23 11.96
N PRO A 114 6.97 8.25 12.59
CA PRO A 114 5.55 8.00 12.42
C PRO A 114 4.66 9.19 12.83
N GLY A 115 3.47 9.26 12.23
CA GLY A 115 2.41 10.20 12.60
C GLY A 115 1.90 11.05 11.45
N VAL A 116 1.00 11.98 11.77
CA VAL A 116 0.26 12.82 10.82
C VAL A 116 0.97 14.16 10.63
N ARG A 117 1.22 14.56 9.38
CA ARG A 117 1.81 15.86 8.97
C ARG A 117 0.82 16.62 8.13
N ASN A 118 0.74 17.90 8.39
CA ASN A 118 -0.15 18.80 7.67
C ASN A 118 0.64 19.77 6.78
N PHE A 119 0.09 20.05 5.62
CA PHE A 119 0.45 21.13 4.71
C PHE A 119 -0.85 21.88 4.39
N SER A 120 -1.03 23.08 4.90
CA SER A 120 -2.23 23.89 4.61
C SER A 120 -2.31 24.35 3.15
N ALA A 121 -1.24 24.19 2.38
CA ALA A 121 -1.12 24.56 0.97
C ALA A 121 -0.49 23.41 0.15
N VAL A 122 0.47 23.73 -0.69
CA VAL A 122 1.20 22.77 -1.52
C VAL A 122 2.25 22.02 -0.71
N ALA A 123 2.50 20.75 -1.05
CA ALA A 123 3.66 19.99 -0.60
C ALA A 123 4.59 19.72 -1.79
N GLN A 124 5.89 19.84 -1.55
CA GLN A 124 6.93 19.58 -2.54
C GLN A 124 7.94 18.57 -2.00
N LEU A 125 8.44 17.72 -2.90
CA LEU A 125 9.54 16.81 -2.62
C LEU A 125 10.64 17.02 -3.65
N THR A 126 11.78 17.55 -3.20
CA THR A 126 12.99 17.73 -4.04
C THR A 126 14.13 16.89 -3.47
N GLY A 127 14.50 15.82 -4.16
CA GLY A 127 15.52 14.87 -3.68
C GLY A 127 14.93 13.75 -2.84
N THR A 128 15.48 13.43 -1.67
CA THR A 128 15.13 12.23 -0.90
C THR A 128 14.41 12.57 0.41
N LEU A 129 13.25 11.94 0.64
CA LEU A 129 12.57 11.89 1.92
C LEU A 129 12.83 10.53 2.57
N ILE A 130 13.22 10.51 3.84
CA ILE A 130 13.36 9.27 4.63
C ILE A 130 12.20 9.15 5.60
N LEU A 131 11.50 8.01 5.57
CA LEU A 131 10.47 7.65 6.55
C LEU A 131 11.03 6.55 7.46
N ASP A 132 11.22 6.89 8.73
CA ASP A 132 11.84 6.02 9.73
C ASP A 132 10.77 5.50 10.69
N ALA A 133 10.45 4.21 10.61
CA ALA A 133 9.48 3.57 11.48
C ALA A 133 9.99 3.30 12.90
N GLN A 134 11.25 3.61 13.20
CA GLN A 134 11.84 3.45 14.54
C GLN A 134 11.74 2.02 15.10
N GLY A 135 11.67 1.02 14.20
CA GLY A 135 11.55 -0.40 14.55
C GLY A 135 10.12 -0.92 14.66
N ASP A 136 9.09 -0.08 14.50
CA ASP A 136 7.69 -0.51 14.49
C ASP A 136 7.20 -0.73 13.04
N SER A 137 7.04 -1.98 12.63
CA SER A 137 6.53 -2.32 11.29
C SER A 137 5.07 -1.94 11.06
N ASN A 138 4.32 -1.56 12.10
CA ASN A 138 2.96 -1.03 12.00
C ASN A 138 2.92 0.49 12.03
N ALA A 139 4.08 1.15 12.12
CA ALA A 139 4.17 2.60 12.10
C ALA A 139 3.50 3.19 10.86
N ARG A 140 2.69 4.22 11.07
CA ARG A 140 1.91 4.86 10.02
C ARG A 140 2.40 6.30 9.78
N PHE A 141 2.41 6.70 8.50
CA PHE A 141 2.83 8.02 8.05
C PHE A 141 1.72 8.61 7.19
N ASP A 142 1.09 9.67 7.68
CA ASP A 142 -0.02 10.33 7.00
C ASP A 142 0.34 11.77 6.67
N PHE A 143 0.14 12.12 5.41
CA PHE A 143 0.38 13.47 4.90
C PHE A 143 -0.95 14.08 4.46
N GLN A 144 -1.40 15.10 5.15
CA GLN A 144 -2.59 15.90 4.83
C GLN A 144 -2.15 17.12 4.04
N ILE A 145 -2.46 17.17 2.75
CA ILE A 145 -2.02 18.25 1.86
C ILE A 145 -3.24 19.01 1.38
N GLY A 146 -3.36 20.28 1.78
CA GLY A 146 -4.52 21.12 1.50
C GLY A 146 -4.67 21.52 0.01
N SER A 147 -3.63 21.36 -0.80
CA SER A 147 -3.67 21.67 -2.23
C SER A 147 -2.98 20.58 -3.05
N THR A 148 -1.86 20.84 -3.69
CA THR A 148 -1.17 19.92 -4.61
C THR A 148 0.05 19.26 -3.97
N LEU A 149 0.32 18.01 -4.38
CA LEU A 149 1.59 17.33 -4.16
C LEU A 149 2.39 17.35 -5.47
N THR A 150 3.66 17.79 -5.41
CA THR A 150 4.55 17.76 -6.58
C THR A 150 5.91 17.21 -6.19
N THR A 151 6.43 16.27 -6.95
CA THR A 151 7.82 15.83 -6.80
C THR A 151 8.67 16.36 -7.96
N ALA A 152 9.91 16.75 -7.66
CA ALA A 152 10.89 17.04 -8.69
C ALA A 152 11.31 15.74 -9.40
N SER A 153 11.91 15.85 -10.59
CA SER A 153 12.46 14.69 -11.28
C SER A 153 13.54 14.00 -10.45
N SER A 154 13.56 12.66 -10.47
CA SER A 154 14.50 11.82 -9.72
C SER A 154 14.43 11.99 -8.20
N SER A 155 13.31 12.47 -7.68
CA SER A 155 13.04 12.46 -6.24
C SER A 155 12.76 11.04 -5.75
N SER A 156 12.99 10.80 -4.46
CA SER A 156 12.77 9.47 -3.89
C SER A 156 12.20 9.53 -2.47
N ILE A 157 11.41 8.53 -2.12
CA ILE A 157 11.05 8.22 -0.75
C ILE A 157 11.82 6.96 -0.36
N VAL A 158 12.40 6.93 0.84
CA VAL A 158 13.15 5.79 1.35
C VAL A 158 12.55 5.36 2.68
N LEU A 159 12.13 4.11 2.75
CA LEU A 159 11.56 3.50 3.93
C LEU A 159 12.67 2.82 4.75
N THR A 160 12.76 3.13 6.05
CA THR A 160 13.81 2.62 6.92
C THR A 160 13.25 2.07 8.23
N ASN A 161 14.05 1.24 8.92
CA ASN A 161 13.75 0.71 10.25
C ASN A 161 12.36 0.07 10.38
N GLY A 162 11.93 -0.67 9.35
CA GLY A 162 10.65 -1.38 9.35
C GLY A 162 9.48 -0.60 8.75
N ALA A 163 9.67 0.62 8.25
CA ALA A 163 8.62 1.36 7.54
C ALA A 163 8.12 0.57 6.33
N GLN A 164 6.81 0.60 6.10
CA GLN A 164 6.17 -0.13 5.01
C GLN A 164 5.31 0.81 4.16
N ALA A 165 5.37 0.65 2.84
CA ALA A 165 4.63 1.48 1.89
C ALA A 165 3.11 1.41 2.08
N ASP A 166 2.59 0.28 2.55
CA ASP A 166 1.19 0.08 2.92
C ASP A 166 0.72 0.96 4.08
N ASN A 167 1.65 1.53 4.84
CA ASN A 167 1.37 2.39 5.99
C ASN A 167 1.67 3.86 5.70
N VAL A 168 1.90 4.21 4.43
CA VAL A 168 2.16 5.59 4.00
C VAL A 168 0.99 6.08 3.16
N PHE A 169 0.34 7.15 3.61
CA PHE A 169 -0.83 7.73 2.96
C PHE A 169 -0.64 9.20 2.67
N TRP A 170 -0.96 9.59 1.44
CA TRP A 170 -0.87 10.96 0.93
C TRP A 170 -2.28 11.43 0.57
N GLN A 171 -2.97 12.07 1.51
CA GLN A 171 -4.24 12.73 1.26
C GLN A 171 -3.97 14.09 0.61
N VAL A 172 -4.45 14.29 -0.62
CA VAL A 172 -4.13 15.46 -1.45
C VAL A 172 -5.41 16.20 -1.83
N GLY A 173 -5.54 17.44 -1.36
CA GLY A 173 -6.74 18.26 -1.52
C GLY A 173 -7.01 18.74 -2.96
N SER A 174 -6.09 18.52 -3.88
CA SER A 174 -6.27 18.78 -5.31
C SER A 174 -5.59 17.68 -6.12
N SER A 175 -4.54 17.97 -6.86
CA SER A 175 -3.87 17.04 -7.77
C SER A 175 -2.47 16.64 -7.28
N ALA A 176 -2.02 15.45 -7.64
CA ALA A 176 -0.65 15.01 -7.43
C ALA A 176 0.09 14.88 -8.77
N THR A 177 1.36 15.30 -8.79
CA THR A 177 2.24 15.15 -9.95
C THR A 177 3.58 14.58 -9.50
N LEU A 178 3.91 13.39 -9.97
CA LEU A 178 5.22 12.80 -9.77
C LEU A 178 6.13 13.17 -10.94
N GLY A 179 7.28 13.78 -10.64
CA GLY A 179 8.29 14.13 -11.63
C GLY A 179 8.89 12.89 -12.31
N ALA A 180 9.51 13.07 -13.47
CA ALA A 180 10.12 11.97 -14.19
C ALA A 180 11.16 11.22 -13.36
N ASN A 181 11.17 9.88 -13.47
CA ASN A 181 12.07 8.98 -12.73
C ASN A 181 11.98 9.12 -11.20
N THR A 182 10.87 9.61 -10.67
CA THR A 182 10.60 9.60 -9.22
C THR A 182 10.40 8.16 -8.74
N SER A 183 10.99 7.80 -7.57
CA SER A 183 10.68 6.57 -6.84
C SER A 183 9.83 6.91 -5.63
N PHE A 184 8.55 6.56 -5.70
CA PHE A 184 7.54 6.99 -4.72
C PHE A 184 6.98 5.82 -3.93
N ASP A 185 6.89 5.97 -2.61
CA ASP A 185 6.31 4.97 -1.70
C ASP A 185 5.04 5.50 -1.03
N GLY A 186 4.04 4.62 -0.96
CA GLY A 186 2.75 4.90 -0.32
C GLY A 186 1.60 5.13 -1.29
N SER A 187 0.40 5.25 -0.74
CA SER A 187 -0.84 5.42 -1.49
C SER A 187 -1.25 6.89 -1.57
N ILE A 188 -1.43 7.40 -2.79
CA ILE A 188 -1.92 8.76 -3.06
C ILE A 188 -3.44 8.70 -3.21
N LEU A 189 -4.16 9.46 -2.38
CA LEU A 189 -5.59 9.70 -2.48
C LEU A 189 -5.77 11.18 -2.86
N ALA A 190 -6.01 11.45 -4.13
CA ALA A 190 -6.15 12.83 -4.63
C ALA A 190 -7.61 13.18 -4.91
N ASP A 191 -8.03 14.37 -4.49
CA ASP A 191 -9.38 14.86 -4.82
C ASP A 191 -9.57 15.01 -6.33
N GLN A 192 -8.55 15.47 -7.03
CA GLN A 192 -8.60 15.68 -8.48
C GLN A 192 -7.74 14.65 -9.22
N SER A 193 -6.76 15.07 -9.97
CA SER A 193 -5.97 14.21 -10.86
C SER A 193 -4.67 13.72 -10.24
N ILE A 194 -4.18 12.60 -10.77
CA ILE A 194 -2.83 12.11 -10.49
C ILE A 194 -2.09 11.96 -11.83
N THR A 195 -0.88 12.53 -11.91
CA THR A 195 -0.01 12.40 -13.09
C THR A 195 1.32 11.79 -12.66
N LEU A 196 1.71 10.70 -13.28
CA LEU A 196 3.04 10.12 -13.18
C LEU A 196 3.77 10.42 -14.48
N ASN A 197 4.80 11.29 -14.42
CA ASN A 197 5.63 11.59 -15.59
C ASN A 197 6.56 10.42 -15.93
N ALA A 198 7.19 10.50 -17.10
CA ALA A 198 7.94 9.42 -17.71
C ALA A 198 8.92 8.72 -16.74
N GLY A 199 8.80 7.40 -16.65
CA GLY A 199 9.67 6.56 -15.85
C GLY A 199 9.49 6.65 -14.33
N ALA A 200 8.52 7.41 -13.84
CA ALA A 200 8.22 7.40 -12.41
C ALA A 200 7.72 6.01 -11.97
N SER A 201 8.19 5.54 -10.83
CA SER A 201 7.77 4.28 -10.22
C SER A 201 7.09 4.52 -8.87
N MET A 202 6.13 3.66 -8.56
CA MET A 202 5.39 3.73 -7.30
C MET A 202 5.24 2.35 -6.68
N PHE A 203 5.63 2.24 -5.42
CA PHE A 203 5.27 1.11 -4.58
C PHE A 203 4.15 1.57 -3.65
N GLY A 204 2.92 1.36 -4.10
CA GLY A 204 1.71 1.94 -3.54
C GLY A 204 0.57 2.01 -4.55
N ARG A 205 -0.28 3.04 -4.44
CA ARG A 205 -1.51 3.17 -5.23
C ARG A 205 -1.76 4.62 -5.67
N ALA A 206 -2.23 4.79 -6.89
CA ALA A 206 -2.66 6.10 -7.43
C ALA A 206 -4.20 6.12 -7.54
N LEU A 207 -4.86 6.77 -6.55
CA LEU A 207 -6.31 6.78 -6.37
C LEU A 207 -6.84 8.22 -6.52
N ALA A 208 -7.35 8.55 -7.71
CA ALA A 208 -7.94 9.85 -8.03
C ALA A 208 -9.47 9.77 -7.92
N MET A 209 -10.10 10.66 -7.12
CA MET A 209 -11.53 10.57 -6.85
C MET A 209 -12.38 11.18 -7.98
N ASN A 210 -12.03 12.36 -8.48
CA ASN A 210 -12.92 13.11 -9.39
C ASN A 210 -12.36 13.30 -10.80
N ALA A 211 -11.03 13.19 -10.99
CA ALA A 211 -10.42 13.46 -12.29
C ALA A 211 -9.59 12.27 -12.80
N ALA A 212 -8.70 12.55 -13.75
CA ALA A 212 -7.96 11.51 -14.45
C ALA A 212 -6.73 11.03 -13.69
N VAL A 213 -6.32 9.78 -13.96
CA VAL A 213 -4.94 9.32 -13.75
C VAL A 213 -4.24 9.25 -15.10
N THR A 214 -3.07 9.90 -15.22
CA THR A 214 -2.24 9.93 -16.43
C THR A 214 -0.89 9.29 -16.15
N LEU A 215 -0.49 8.37 -17.02
CA LEU A 215 0.70 7.53 -16.87
C LEU A 215 1.58 7.64 -18.12
N ASP A 216 2.90 7.53 -17.94
CA ASP A 216 3.90 7.56 -19.00
C ASP A 216 5.11 6.67 -18.64
N ASP A 217 5.23 5.49 -19.25
CA ASP A 217 6.31 4.51 -19.00
C ASP A 217 6.54 4.22 -17.50
N ASN A 218 5.48 3.99 -16.73
CA ASN A 218 5.55 3.85 -15.29
C ASN A 218 5.56 2.38 -14.83
N VAL A 219 6.03 2.15 -13.60
CA VAL A 219 5.83 0.88 -12.89
C VAL A 219 5.11 1.19 -11.57
N ILE A 220 3.91 0.62 -11.42
CA ILE A 220 3.14 0.75 -10.17
C ILE A 220 2.89 -0.64 -9.61
N THR A 221 3.31 -0.86 -8.37
CA THR A 221 3.16 -2.14 -7.69
C THR A 221 2.42 -1.94 -6.38
N VAL A 222 1.29 -2.60 -6.24
CA VAL A 222 0.54 -2.65 -4.98
C VAL A 222 1.36 -3.46 -3.97
N PRO A 223 1.65 -2.91 -2.78
CA PRO A 223 2.24 -3.70 -1.71
C PRO A 223 1.29 -4.86 -1.35
N GLU A 224 1.82 -6.08 -1.28
CA GLU A 224 0.99 -7.20 -0.86
C GLU A 224 0.75 -7.13 0.66
N PRO A 225 -0.50 -7.31 1.11
CA PRO A 225 -0.77 -7.45 2.54
C PRO A 225 0.14 -8.54 3.12
N GLY A 226 0.75 -8.30 4.28
CA GLY A 226 1.78 -9.17 4.88
C GLY A 226 1.39 -10.63 5.17
N SER A 227 0.46 -11.18 4.39
CA SER A 227 -0.07 -12.56 4.44
C SER A 227 0.94 -13.64 4.02
N PHE A 228 2.03 -13.27 3.35
CA PHE A 228 3.07 -14.23 2.96
C PHE A 228 3.69 -14.97 4.16
N TRP A 229 3.81 -14.30 5.31
CA TRP A 229 4.29 -14.93 6.54
C TRP A 229 3.32 -15.99 7.07
N LEU A 230 2.01 -15.83 6.84
CA LEU A 230 1.00 -16.80 7.25
C LEU A 230 1.10 -18.10 6.46
N LEU A 231 1.33 -18.02 5.15
CA LEU A 231 1.54 -19.19 4.28
C LEU A 231 2.84 -19.92 4.61
N ALA A 232 3.93 -19.20 4.84
CA ALA A 232 5.22 -19.77 5.26
C ALA A 232 5.10 -20.44 6.63
N PHE A 233 4.35 -19.86 7.58
CA PHE A 233 4.10 -20.44 8.89
C PHE A 233 3.22 -21.69 8.79
N CYS A 234 2.15 -21.67 8.00
CA CYS A 234 1.31 -22.85 7.75
C CYS A 234 2.12 -23.99 7.10
N ALA A 235 2.99 -23.70 6.13
CA ALA A 235 3.84 -24.70 5.51
C ALA A 235 4.84 -25.32 6.49
N SER A 236 5.41 -24.52 7.39
CA SER A 236 6.35 -25.01 8.43
C SER A 236 5.66 -25.88 9.47
N VAL A 237 4.45 -25.53 9.89
CA VAL A 237 3.65 -26.30 10.84
C VAL A 237 3.20 -27.63 10.22
N PHE A 238 2.77 -27.62 8.95
CA PHE A 238 2.40 -28.84 8.20
C PHE A 238 3.60 -29.77 8.01
N GLY A 239 4.78 -29.22 7.70
CA GLY A 239 6.03 -29.98 7.57
C GLY A 239 6.43 -30.65 8.88
N ALA A 240 6.34 -29.94 9.99
CA ALA A 240 6.64 -30.48 11.33
C ALA A 240 5.65 -31.59 11.74
N TRP A 241 4.38 -31.44 11.39
CA TRP A 241 3.35 -32.46 11.68
C TRP A 241 3.54 -33.74 10.88
N GLN A 242 3.91 -33.64 9.62
CA GLN A 242 4.26 -34.81 8.78
C GLN A 242 5.51 -35.53 9.31
N TRP A 243 6.51 -34.78 9.76
CA TRP A 243 7.74 -35.35 10.33
C TRP A 243 7.47 -36.12 11.62
N LEU A 244 6.65 -35.58 12.51
CA LEU A 244 6.21 -36.23 13.74
C LEU A 244 5.37 -37.49 13.47
N ALA A 245 4.53 -37.49 12.43
CA ALA A 245 3.73 -38.64 12.04
C ALA A 245 4.59 -39.80 11.49
N VAL A 246 5.68 -39.48 10.77
CA VAL A 246 6.65 -40.47 10.27
C VAL A 246 7.46 -41.07 11.44
N TRP A 247 7.84 -40.26 12.42
CA TRP A 247 8.58 -40.71 13.59
C TRP A 247 7.75 -41.67 14.46
N ARG A 248 6.46 -41.38 14.70
CA ARG A 248 5.56 -42.27 15.44
C ARG A 248 5.41 -43.63 14.78
N ARG A 249 5.28 -43.69 13.45
CA ARG A 249 5.19 -44.96 12.71
C ARG A 249 6.46 -45.80 12.77
N LYS A 250 7.64 -45.21 12.96
CA LYS A 250 8.90 -45.93 13.16
C LYS A 250 9.03 -46.48 14.59
N ALA A 251 8.53 -45.75 15.59
CA ALA A 251 8.57 -46.21 16.96
C ALA A 251 7.60 -47.37 17.28
N ASP A 252 6.50 -47.48 16.54
CA ASP A 252 5.54 -48.59 16.69
C ASP A 252 5.98 -49.90 15.95
N ARG A 253 7.11 -49.90 15.26
CA ARG A 253 7.67 -51.06 14.53
C ARG A 253 8.95 -51.65 15.14
N SER A 254 9.41 -51.09 16.23
CA SER A 254 10.53 -51.59 17.06
C SER A 254 10.01 -52.15 18.41
#